data_aacc7cbff9ddff223efab72657a27b3e
#
_entry.id   aacc7cbff9ddff223efab72657a27b3e
#
_cell.length_a   1.000
_cell.length_b   1.000
_cell.length_c   1.000
_cell.angle_alpha   90.00
_cell.angle_beta   90.00
_cell.angle_gamma   90.00
#
_symmetry.space_group_name_H-M   'P 1'
#
loop_
_entity.id
_entity.type
_entity.pdbx_description
1 polymer ?
#
loop_
_entity_poly.entity_id
_entity_poly.type
_entity_poly.pdbx_seq_one_letter_code
_entity_poly.pdbx_strand_id
1 'polypeptide(L)'
;MTFISNLINGISLGSVYAIIALGYTMVYGIAKMLNFAHGDVIMVGAYISFCITTYLKLPPVVAIVAAMVVCTLLGILIEGMAYKPLRKAGSLAVLITAIGVSYFLQNVALLIWGSAPKTFSSVAPFNSIALFNGQLIITAESIITVIACIIIMIALTLFTKKSKMGKAMRAVSEDKDAAELMGINVNVTISLTFAIGSALAAIAGVLLCSAYPVLVPTTGSMPGIKAFTAAVFGGIGSIPGAMLGGILLGIIEIFSKSYISTSLSDAIVFAVLIIVLLVRPTGILGKKITEKV
;
A
#
# COMPACT_ATOMS: atom_id res chain seq x y z
N MET A 1 3.77 -29.33 9.49
CA MET A 1 3.00 -28.18 10.03
C MET A 1 3.67 -26.83 9.78
N THR A 2 4.98 -26.69 9.97
CA THR A 2 5.74 -25.43 9.74
C THR A 2 5.55 -24.83 8.34
N PHE A 3 5.53 -25.67 7.29
CA PHE A 3 5.31 -25.20 5.92
C PHE A 3 3.94 -24.51 5.75
N ILE A 4 2.86 -25.12 6.25
CA ILE A 4 1.50 -24.59 6.16
C ILE A 4 1.38 -23.29 6.97
N SER A 5 1.96 -23.25 8.16
CA SER A 5 1.99 -22.04 9.00
C SER A 5 2.72 -20.89 8.27
N ASN A 6 3.88 -21.16 7.68
CA ASN A 6 4.64 -20.18 6.92
C ASN A 6 3.87 -19.70 5.68
N LEU A 7 3.15 -20.59 4.99
CA LEU A 7 2.32 -20.22 3.85
C LEU A 7 1.19 -19.28 4.26
N ILE A 8 0.48 -19.58 5.34
CA ILE A 8 -0.60 -18.73 5.88
C ILE A 8 -0.05 -17.36 6.28
N ASN A 9 1.06 -17.33 7.02
CA ASN A 9 1.71 -16.09 7.44
C ASN A 9 2.24 -15.30 6.22
N GLY A 10 2.76 -15.99 5.19
CA GLY A 10 3.18 -15.39 3.94
C GLY A 10 2.03 -14.76 3.17
N ILE A 11 0.88 -15.44 3.08
CA ILE A 11 -0.34 -14.89 2.47
C ILE A 11 -0.85 -13.69 3.28
N SER A 12 -0.81 -13.75 4.60
CA SER A 12 -1.22 -12.65 5.48
C SER A 12 -0.36 -11.41 5.26
N LEU A 13 0.96 -11.53 5.38
CA LEU A 13 1.91 -10.44 5.14
C LEU A 13 1.80 -9.93 3.69
N GLY A 14 1.71 -10.85 2.74
CA GLY A 14 1.54 -10.54 1.32
C GLY A 14 0.23 -9.79 1.04
N SER A 15 -0.84 -10.05 1.80
CA SER A 15 -2.09 -9.31 1.68
C SER A 15 -1.95 -7.86 2.17
N VAL A 16 -1.15 -7.59 3.21
CA VAL A 16 -0.80 -6.21 3.59
C VAL A 16 -0.05 -5.52 2.45
N TYR A 17 0.99 -6.16 1.92
CA TYR A 17 1.74 -5.62 0.77
C TYR A 17 0.85 -5.40 -0.45
N ALA A 18 -0.10 -6.30 -0.70
CA ALA A 18 -1.06 -6.17 -1.79
C ALA A 18 -1.95 -4.93 -1.61
N ILE A 19 -2.50 -4.66 -0.42
CA ILE A 19 -3.31 -3.47 -0.17
C ILE A 19 -2.50 -2.19 -0.42
N ILE A 20 -1.25 -2.14 0.06
CA ILE A 20 -0.35 -1.00 -0.18
C ILE A 20 -0.03 -0.88 -1.69
N ALA A 21 0.29 -2.00 -2.34
CA ALA A 21 0.60 -2.05 -3.77
C ALA A 21 -0.58 -1.63 -4.66
N LEU A 22 -1.82 -1.90 -4.23
CA LEU A 22 -3.02 -1.39 -4.89
C LEU A 22 -3.06 0.14 -4.84
N GLY A 23 -2.70 0.77 -3.71
CA GLY A 23 -2.56 2.23 -3.61
C GLY A 23 -1.51 2.79 -4.57
N TYR A 24 -0.31 2.20 -4.61
CA TYR A 24 0.74 2.57 -5.59
C TYR A 24 0.29 2.40 -7.03
N THR A 25 -0.33 1.26 -7.34
CA THR A 25 -0.81 0.96 -8.70
C THR A 25 -1.88 1.94 -9.16
N MET A 26 -2.77 2.37 -8.27
CA MET A 26 -3.76 3.41 -8.59
C MET A 26 -3.08 4.75 -8.90
N VAL A 27 -2.19 5.22 -8.04
CA VAL A 27 -1.52 6.51 -8.21
C VAL A 27 -0.63 6.49 -9.45
N TYR A 28 0.30 5.55 -9.57
CA TYR A 28 1.21 5.48 -10.70
C TYR A 28 0.49 5.16 -12.01
N GLY A 29 -0.48 4.25 -11.98
CA GLY A 29 -1.24 3.85 -13.17
C GLY A 29 -1.95 5.04 -13.83
N ILE A 30 -2.42 6.01 -13.04
CA ILE A 30 -3.24 7.12 -13.53
C ILE A 30 -2.44 8.42 -13.61
N ALA A 31 -1.74 8.80 -12.54
CA ALA A 31 -0.96 10.04 -12.52
C ALA A 31 0.39 9.93 -13.23
N LYS A 32 0.92 8.72 -13.42
CA LYS A 32 2.26 8.42 -13.95
C LYS A 32 3.37 9.07 -13.11
N MET A 33 3.14 9.19 -11.80
CA MET A 33 4.07 9.78 -10.85
C MET A 33 4.36 8.81 -9.72
N LEU A 34 5.63 8.66 -9.35
CA LEU A 34 6.04 7.83 -8.21
C LEU A 34 5.78 8.61 -6.91
N ASN A 35 5.09 7.98 -5.96
CA ASN A 35 4.80 8.56 -4.66
C ASN A 35 5.51 7.77 -3.55
N PHE A 36 6.78 8.08 -3.27
CA PHE A 36 7.51 7.42 -2.18
C PHE A 36 7.00 7.82 -0.78
N ALA A 37 6.32 8.97 -0.65
CA ALA A 37 5.67 9.36 0.59
C ALA A 37 4.47 8.46 0.98
N HIS A 38 4.04 7.54 0.07
CA HIS A 38 2.94 6.62 0.34
C HIS A 38 3.20 5.72 1.56
N GLY A 39 4.46 5.30 1.77
CA GLY A 39 4.88 4.58 2.97
C GLY A 39 4.63 5.36 4.25
N ASP A 40 4.85 6.68 4.23
CA ASP A 40 4.65 7.51 5.42
C ASP A 40 3.16 7.83 5.67
N VAL A 41 2.33 7.79 4.63
CA VAL A 41 0.86 7.81 4.81
C VAL A 41 0.38 6.56 5.55
N ILE A 42 1.01 5.39 5.32
CA ILE A 42 0.76 4.16 6.09
C ILE A 42 1.04 4.40 7.58
N MET A 43 2.19 4.99 7.89
CA MET A 43 2.61 5.33 9.24
C MET A 43 1.62 6.32 9.89
N VAL A 44 1.22 7.39 9.19
CA VAL A 44 0.24 8.36 9.71
C VAL A 44 -1.09 7.67 10.00
N GLY A 45 -1.58 6.80 9.11
CA GLY A 45 -2.80 6.03 9.35
C GLY A 45 -2.74 5.17 10.61
N ALA A 46 -1.62 4.50 10.84
CA ALA A 46 -1.39 3.73 12.05
C ALA A 46 -1.36 4.63 13.30
N TYR A 47 -0.67 5.78 13.27
CA TYR A 47 -0.65 6.71 14.41
C TYR A 47 -2.02 7.30 14.73
N ILE A 48 -2.81 7.67 13.74
CA ILE A 48 -4.19 8.17 13.97
C ILE A 48 -5.04 7.09 14.62
N SER A 49 -4.98 5.85 14.10
CA SER A 49 -5.69 4.72 14.70
C SER A 49 -5.22 4.46 16.13
N PHE A 50 -3.90 4.49 16.38
CA PHE A 50 -3.34 4.38 17.73
C PHE A 50 -3.87 5.46 18.67
N CYS A 51 -3.89 6.72 18.25
CA CYS A 51 -4.41 7.81 19.08
C CYS A 51 -5.88 7.61 19.44
N ILE A 52 -6.69 7.18 18.50
CA ILE A 52 -8.14 6.98 18.71
C ILE A 52 -8.40 5.78 19.64
N THR A 53 -7.69 4.68 19.46
CA THR A 53 -7.89 3.49 20.30
C THR A 53 -7.31 3.66 21.70
N THR A 54 -6.15 4.32 21.82
CA THR A 54 -5.43 4.43 23.10
C THR A 54 -5.89 5.62 23.95
N TYR A 55 -6.02 6.80 23.35
CA TYR A 55 -6.38 8.03 24.10
C TYR A 55 -7.89 8.25 24.17
N LEU A 56 -8.60 8.05 23.06
CA LEU A 56 -10.06 8.25 23.02
C LEU A 56 -10.83 6.98 23.40
N LYS A 57 -10.17 5.82 23.49
CA LYS A 57 -10.76 4.50 23.81
C LYS A 57 -11.98 4.15 22.96
N LEU A 58 -12.00 4.61 21.71
CA LEU A 58 -13.07 4.32 20.76
C LEU A 58 -12.85 2.95 20.09
N PRO A 59 -13.94 2.33 19.58
CA PRO A 59 -13.86 1.03 18.93
C PRO A 59 -12.93 1.04 17.72
N PRO A 60 -12.25 -0.09 17.41
CA PRO A 60 -11.32 -0.20 16.29
C PRO A 60 -11.90 0.22 14.93
N VAL A 61 -13.18 -0.06 14.69
CA VAL A 61 -13.85 0.33 13.44
C VAL A 61 -13.87 1.86 13.27
N VAL A 62 -14.14 2.61 14.34
CA VAL A 62 -14.13 4.08 14.31
C VAL A 62 -12.70 4.57 14.06
N ALA A 63 -11.70 3.93 14.67
CA ALA A 63 -10.30 4.26 14.47
C ALA A 63 -9.86 4.07 13.01
N ILE A 64 -10.27 2.98 12.36
CA ILE A 64 -9.98 2.71 10.95
C ILE A 64 -10.63 3.78 10.05
N VAL A 65 -11.92 4.08 10.27
CA VAL A 65 -12.64 5.08 9.46
C VAL A 65 -12.01 6.47 9.62
N ALA A 66 -11.68 6.87 10.83
CA ALA A 66 -11.04 8.15 11.07
C ALA A 66 -9.62 8.21 10.47
N ALA A 67 -8.84 7.14 10.57
CA ALA A 67 -7.54 7.03 9.90
C ALA A 67 -7.69 7.17 8.37
N MET A 68 -8.68 6.51 7.78
CA MET A 68 -8.98 6.66 6.35
C MET A 68 -9.32 8.09 5.97
N VAL A 69 -10.18 8.79 6.74
CA VAL A 69 -10.55 10.18 6.46
C VAL A 69 -9.34 11.10 6.54
N VAL A 70 -8.56 11.02 7.63
CA VAL A 70 -7.37 11.85 7.82
C VAL A 70 -6.34 11.59 6.73
N CYS A 71 -6.05 10.33 6.40
CA CYS A 71 -5.09 10.00 5.35
C CYS A 71 -5.60 10.38 3.95
N THR A 72 -6.91 10.32 3.69
CA THR A 72 -7.52 10.82 2.45
C THR A 72 -7.26 12.32 2.29
N LEU A 73 -7.52 13.11 3.33
CA LEU A 73 -7.26 14.54 3.32
C LEU A 73 -5.77 14.84 3.17
N LEU A 74 -4.92 14.10 3.88
CA LEU A 74 -3.46 14.21 3.75
C LEU A 74 -3.01 13.89 2.32
N GLY A 75 -3.56 12.86 1.69
CA GLY A 75 -3.23 12.49 0.31
C GLY A 75 -3.60 13.57 -0.71
N ILE A 76 -4.77 14.19 -0.55
CA ILE A 76 -5.21 15.34 -1.38
C ILE A 76 -4.27 16.54 -1.15
N LEU A 77 -3.88 16.79 0.09
CA LEU A 77 -2.98 17.88 0.45
C LEU A 77 -1.57 17.66 -0.15
N ILE A 78 -1.02 16.47 -0.02
CA ILE A 78 0.27 16.08 -0.61
C ILE A 78 0.21 16.23 -2.14
N GLU A 79 -0.85 15.75 -2.78
CA GLU A 79 -1.02 15.91 -4.22
C GLU A 79 -1.08 17.39 -4.60
N GLY A 80 -1.93 18.17 -3.94
CA GLY A 80 -2.15 19.59 -4.27
C GLY A 80 -0.91 20.46 -4.07
N MET A 81 -0.16 20.26 -3.00
CA MET A 81 0.99 21.08 -2.65
C MET A 81 2.31 20.60 -3.26
N ALA A 82 2.54 19.29 -3.30
CA ALA A 82 3.83 18.73 -3.69
C ALA A 82 3.84 18.22 -5.14
N TYR A 83 2.79 17.52 -5.59
CA TYR A 83 2.81 16.87 -6.90
C TYR A 83 2.16 17.68 -8.03
N LYS A 84 1.08 18.38 -7.75
CA LYS A 84 0.38 19.18 -8.76
C LYS A 84 1.26 20.23 -9.45
N PRO A 85 2.11 20.99 -8.73
CA PRO A 85 3.02 21.96 -9.37
C PRO A 85 4.07 21.27 -10.26
N LEU A 86 4.42 20.02 -9.97
CA LEU A 86 5.50 19.28 -10.64
C LEU A 86 5.01 18.38 -11.80
N ARG A 87 3.73 18.42 -12.17
CA ARG A 87 3.18 17.54 -13.21
C ARG A 87 3.81 17.75 -14.59
N LYS A 88 4.37 18.94 -14.86
CA LYS A 88 5.10 19.27 -16.08
C LYS A 88 6.63 19.21 -15.92
N ALA A 89 7.10 18.94 -14.70
CA ALA A 89 8.53 18.80 -14.40
C ALA A 89 9.04 17.40 -14.76
N GLY A 90 10.37 17.28 -14.88
CA GLY A 90 11.00 15.97 -15.13
C GLY A 90 10.79 14.99 -13.98
N SER A 91 10.85 13.69 -14.27
CA SER A 91 10.64 12.61 -13.30
C SER A 91 11.56 12.69 -12.09
N LEU A 92 12.78 13.24 -12.25
CA LEU A 92 13.74 13.42 -11.16
C LEU A 92 13.24 14.43 -10.12
N ALA A 93 12.66 15.56 -10.55
CA ALA A 93 12.09 16.56 -9.64
C ALA A 93 10.95 15.97 -8.80
N VAL A 94 10.08 15.18 -9.42
CA VAL A 94 9.00 14.48 -8.73
C VAL A 94 9.54 13.49 -7.70
N LEU A 95 10.58 12.72 -8.07
CA LEU A 95 11.24 11.76 -7.19
C LEU A 95 11.85 12.43 -5.95
N ILE A 96 12.63 13.49 -6.15
CA ILE A 96 13.26 14.25 -5.04
C ILE A 96 12.19 14.84 -4.12
N THR A 97 11.12 15.41 -4.69
CA THR A 97 10.01 15.95 -3.90
C THR A 97 9.30 14.85 -3.10
N ALA A 98 9.07 13.67 -3.69
CA ALA A 98 8.49 12.54 -2.99
C ALA A 98 9.31 12.12 -1.77
N ILE A 99 10.65 12.05 -1.93
CA ILE A 99 11.57 11.77 -0.82
C ILE A 99 11.53 12.89 0.23
N GLY A 100 11.50 14.15 -0.20
CA GLY A 100 11.39 15.30 0.70
C GLY A 100 10.10 15.27 1.54
N VAL A 101 8.96 14.97 0.93
CA VAL A 101 7.67 14.80 1.64
C VAL A 101 7.75 13.61 2.60
N SER A 102 8.36 12.50 2.21
CA SER A 102 8.57 11.34 3.07
C SER A 102 9.31 11.73 4.36
N TYR A 103 10.50 12.31 4.24
CA TYR A 103 11.27 12.77 5.40
C TYR A 103 10.56 13.84 6.22
N PHE A 104 9.83 14.74 5.58
CA PHE A 104 9.01 15.73 6.28
C PHE A 104 7.97 15.05 7.17
N LEU A 105 7.20 14.09 6.65
CA LEU A 105 6.20 13.36 7.43
C LEU A 105 6.80 12.56 8.57
N GLN A 106 7.95 11.91 8.37
CA GLN A 106 8.65 11.16 9.41
C GLN A 106 9.11 12.08 10.54
N ASN A 107 9.69 13.25 10.21
CA ASN A 107 10.14 14.21 11.21
C ASN A 107 8.97 14.87 11.95
N VAL A 108 7.87 15.17 11.27
CA VAL A 108 6.63 15.65 11.91
C VAL A 108 6.09 14.60 12.88
N ALA A 109 6.07 13.32 12.47
CA ALA A 109 5.66 12.23 13.35
C ALA A 109 6.59 12.10 14.57
N LEU A 110 7.91 12.22 14.37
CA LEU A 110 8.90 12.22 15.44
C LEU A 110 8.68 13.35 16.46
N LEU A 111 8.35 14.54 15.98
CA LEU A 111 8.07 15.71 16.84
C LEU A 111 6.76 15.54 17.63
N ILE A 112 5.72 14.96 17.02
CA ILE A 112 4.40 14.82 17.65
C ILE A 112 4.38 13.64 18.65
N TRP A 113 4.88 12.47 18.24
CA TRP A 113 4.75 11.23 19.01
C TRP A 113 6.05 10.75 19.66
N GLY A 114 7.19 11.37 19.32
CA GLY A 114 8.51 11.01 19.82
C GLY A 114 9.11 9.80 19.13
N SER A 115 10.35 9.45 19.51
CA SER A 115 11.11 8.31 18.94
C SER A 115 10.82 6.97 19.60
N ALA A 116 10.22 6.98 20.81
CA ALA A 116 9.97 5.76 21.55
C ALA A 116 8.90 4.89 20.84
N PRO A 117 9.17 3.58 20.66
CA PRO A 117 8.19 2.67 20.09
C PRO A 117 6.88 2.66 20.87
N LYS A 118 5.75 2.71 20.16
CA LYS A 118 4.41 2.59 20.75
C LYS A 118 3.88 1.19 20.51
N THR A 119 3.25 0.60 21.52
CA THR A 119 2.58 -0.69 21.39
C THR A 119 1.21 -0.48 20.79
N PHE A 120 0.95 -1.07 19.63
CA PHE A 120 -0.33 -0.99 18.94
C PHE A 120 -1.25 -2.11 19.42
N SER A 121 -2.50 -1.78 19.77
CA SER A 121 -3.50 -2.78 20.14
C SER A 121 -4.11 -3.41 18.89
N SER A 122 -4.27 -4.74 18.88
CA SER A 122 -4.94 -5.44 17.79
C SER A 122 -6.35 -4.91 17.57
N VAL A 123 -6.71 -4.76 16.30
CA VAL A 123 -8.08 -4.38 15.90
C VAL A 123 -9.00 -5.59 15.72
N ALA A 124 -8.48 -6.80 15.92
CA ALA A 124 -9.24 -8.03 15.72
C ALA A 124 -10.28 -8.21 16.84
N PRO A 125 -11.58 -8.44 16.49
CA PRO A 125 -12.65 -8.58 17.47
C PRO A 125 -12.77 -10.00 18.03
N PHE A 126 -11.97 -10.96 17.59
CA PHE A 126 -11.99 -12.35 17.99
C PHE A 126 -10.59 -12.92 18.22
N ASN A 127 -10.53 -14.05 18.93
CA ASN A 127 -9.25 -14.71 19.25
C ASN A 127 -8.73 -15.53 18.07
N SER A 128 -7.41 -15.81 18.08
CA SER A 128 -6.78 -16.69 17.12
C SER A 128 -7.39 -18.10 17.13
N ILE A 129 -7.48 -18.71 15.95
CA ILE A 129 -8.04 -20.05 15.78
C ILE A 129 -6.91 -21.07 15.85
N ALA A 130 -6.96 -21.96 16.84
CA ALA A 130 -6.03 -23.07 16.97
C ALA A 130 -6.62 -24.34 16.32
N LEU A 131 -5.95 -24.88 15.33
CA LEU A 131 -6.29 -26.11 14.62
C LEU A 131 -5.29 -27.22 14.96
N PHE A 132 -5.69 -28.48 14.76
CA PHE A 132 -4.83 -29.66 14.99
C PHE A 132 -4.19 -29.69 16.39
N ASN A 133 -5.02 -29.57 17.43
CA ASN A 133 -4.56 -29.55 18.84
C ASN A 133 -3.49 -28.47 19.14
N GLY A 134 -3.62 -27.27 18.52
CA GLY A 134 -2.70 -26.17 18.74
C GLY A 134 -1.43 -26.17 17.88
N GLN A 135 -1.27 -27.15 16.99
CA GLN A 135 -0.11 -27.21 16.09
C GLN A 135 -0.14 -26.18 14.96
N LEU A 136 -1.33 -25.67 14.62
CA LEU A 136 -1.53 -24.63 13.62
C LEU A 136 -2.37 -23.52 14.24
N ILE A 137 -1.77 -22.34 14.42
CA ILE A 137 -2.46 -21.15 14.93
C ILE A 137 -2.62 -20.18 13.77
N ILE A 138 -3.87 -19.84 13.46
CA ILE A 138 -4.21 -18.79 12.49
C ILE A 138 -4.65 -17.56 13.29
N THR A 139 -3.88 -16.49 13.20
CA THR A 139 -4.20 -15.25 13.91
C THR A 139 -5.43 -14.58 13.33
N ALA A 140 -6.22 -13.94 14.17
CA ALA A 140 -7.39 -13.21 13.73
C ALA A 140 -7.04 -12.09 12.75
N GLU A 141 -5.91 -11.42 12.97
CA GLU A 141 -5.36 -10.40 12.10
C GLU A 141 -5.09 -10.94 10.69
N SER A 142 -4.56 -12.16 10.58
CA SER A 142 -4.31 -12.80 9.28
C SER A 142 -5.60 -13.00 8.48
N ILE A 143 -6.65 -13.48 9.14
CA ILE A 143 -7.95 -13.70 8.50
C ILE A 143 -8.54 -12.38 8.03
N ILE A 144 -8.57 -11.37 8.90
CA ILE A 144 -9.12 -10.05 8.59
C ILE A 144 -8.34 -9.42 7.42
N THR A 145 -7.01 -9.50 7.43
CA THR A 145 -6.16 -8.91 6.40
C THR A 145 -6.39 -9.54 5.03
N VAL A 146 -6.49 -10.87 4.96
CA VAL A 146 -6.75 -11.58 3.69
C VAL A 146 -8.16 -11.23 3.17
N ILE A 147 -9.18 -11.25 4.03
CA ILE A 147 -10.54 -10.89 3.64
C ILE A 147 -10.61 -9.42 3.19
N ALA A 148 -9.99 -8.50 3.93
CA ALA A 148 -9.93 -7.08 3.56
C ALA A 148 -9.24 -6.89 2.20
N CYS A 149 -8.13 -7.58 1.95
CA CYS A 149 -7.41 -7.53 0.68
C CYS A 149 -8.31 -7.95 -0.50
N ILE A 150 -9.03 -9.05 -0.37
CA ILE A 150 -9.94 -9.55 -1.41
C ILE A 150 -11.09 -8.56 -1.65
N ILE A 151 -11.72 -8.07 -0.58
CA ILE A 151 -12.82 -7.10 -0.68
C ILE A 151 -12.35 -5.82 -1.36
N ILE A 152 -11.20 -5.28 -0.95
CA ILE A 152 -10.62 -4.07 -1.53
C ILE A 152 -10.30 -4.26 -3.01
N MET A 153 -9.67 -5.38 -3.39
CA MET A 153 -9.38 -5.69 -4.78
C MET A 153 -10.65 -5.73 -5.63
N ILE A 154 -11.69 -6.43 -5.16
CA ILE A 154 -12.96 -6.52 -5.89
C ILE A 154 -13.62 -5.14 -5.99
N ALA A 155 -13.68 -4.38 -4.88
CA ALA A 155 -14.26 -3.05 -4.85
C ALA A 155 -13.55 -2.09 -5.80
N LEU A 156 -12.21 -2.05 -5.80
CA LEU A 156 -11.42 -1.22 -6.72
C LEU A 156 -11.60 -1.63 -8.17
N THR A 157 -11.62 -2.94 -8.45
CA THR A 157 -11.82 -3.44 -9.81
C THR A 157 -13.21 -3.07 -10.34
N LEU A 158 -14.24 -3.19 -9.53
CA LEU A 158 -15.60 -2.79 -9.90
C LEU A 158 -15.70 -1.27 -10.04
N PHE A 159 -15.10 -0.52 -9.12
CA PHE A 159 -15.06 0.94 -9.18
C PHE A 159 -14.39 1.43 -10.47
N THR A 160 -13.20 0.95 -10.78
CA THR A 160 -12.45 1.37 -11.98
C THR A 160 -13.12 0.95 -13.30
N LYS A 161 -13.82 -0.21 -13.31
CA LYS A 161 -14.50 -0.72 -14.51
C LYS A 161 -15.88 -0.11 -14.72
N LYS A 162 -16.69 0.06 -13.68
CA LYS A 162 -18.11 0.38 -13.79
C LYS A 162 -18.44 1.85 -13.50
N SER A 163 -17.71 2.53 -12.59
CA SER A 163 -18.04 3.91 -12.23
C SER A 163 -17.66 4.93 -13.31
N LYS A 164 -18.37 6.07 -13.36
CA LYS A 164 -18.04 7.20 -14.25
C LYS A 164 -16.62 7.71 -13.97
N MET A 165 -16.27 7.85 -12.67
CA MET A 165 -14.95 8.30 -12.26
C MET A 165 -13.85 7.28 -12.60
N GLY A 166 -14.10 5.98 -12.46
CA GLY A 166 -13.16 4.94 -12.87
C GLY A 166 -12.93 4.94 -14.39
N LYS A 167 -13.95 5.24 -15.19
CA LYS A 167 -13.80 5.46 -16.64
C LYS A 167 -12.95 6.69 -16.92
N ALA A 168 -13.17 7.80 -16.22
CA ALA A 168 -12.36 9.02 -16.32
C ALA A 168 -10.90 8.74 -15.94
N MET A 169 -10.65 8.00 -14.85
CA MET A 169 -9.31 7.58 -14.45
C MET A 169 -8.59 6.79 -15.54
N ARG A 170 -9.27 5.87 -16.20
CA ARG A 170 -8.68 5.10 -17.32
C ARG A 170 -8.40 5.99 -18.53
N ALA A 171 -9.28 6.90 -18.89
CA ALA A 171 -9.05 7.86 -19.97
C ALA A 171 -7.81 8.73 -19.69
N VAL A 172 -7.70 9.29 -18.47
CA VAL A 172 -6.54 10.07 -18.03
C VAL A 172 -5.25 9.25 -18.02
N SER A 173 -5.34 7.94 -17.74
CA SER A 173 -4.17 7.04 -17.74
C SER A 173 -3.61 6.77 -19.13
N GLU A 174 -4.45 6.81 -20.16
CA GLU A 174 -4.05 6.60 -21.55
C GLU A 174 -3.49 7.90 -22.16
N ASP A 175 -4.24 9.01 -22.05
CA ASP A 175 -3.86 10.31 -22.56
C ASP A 175 -4.54 11.43 -21.76
N LYS A 176 -3.75 12.27 -21.09
CA LYS A 176 -4.26 13.38 -20.25
C LYS A 176 -4.87 14.50 -21.07
N ASP A 177 -4.22 14.84 -22.19
CA ASP A 177 -4.63 15.97 -23.03
C ASP A 177 -5.89 15.61 -23.80
N ALA A 178 -5.96 14.42 -24.37
CA ALA A 178 -7.17 13.90 -25.01
C ALA A 178 -8.35 13.78 -24.03
N ALA A 179 -8.10 13.34 -22.78
CA ALA A 179 -9.14 13.27 -21.76
C ALA A 179 -9.68 14.65 -21.38
N GLU A 180 -8.82 15.68 -21.33
CA GLU A 180 -9.22 17.06 -21.05
C GLU A 180 -10.08 17.62 -22.18
N LEU A 181 -9.72 17.37 -23.45
CA LEU A 181 -10.53 17.74 -24.63
C LEU A 181 -11.91 17.08 -24.61
N MET A 182 -12.04 15.88 -24.05
CA MET A 182 -13.33 15.20 -23.87
C MET A 182 -14.13 15.67 -22.65
N GLY A 183 -13.69 16.76 -21.98
CA GLY A 183 -14.38 17.36 -20.84
C GLY A 183 -14.10 16.68 -19.49
N ILE A 184 -13.10 15.80 -19.41
CA ILE A 184 -12.72 15.17 -18.13
C ILE A 184 -11.80 16.11 -17.36
N ASN A 185 -12.19 16.43 -16.11
CA ASN A 185 -11.32 17.20 -15.22
C ASN A 185 -10.15 16.35 -14.71
N VAL A 186 -9.00 16.47 -15.37
CA VAL A 186 -7.77 15.73 -15.06
C VAL A 186 -7.29 16.00 -13.63
N ASN A 187 -7.42 17.25 -13.15
CA ASN A 187 -7.01 17.62 -11.80
C ASN A 187 -7.79 16.84 -10.73
N VAL A 188 -9.12 16.89 -10.81
CA VAL A 188 -10.00 16.17 -9.87
C VAL A 188 -9.76 14.67 -9.96
N THR A 189 -9.54 14.13 -11.15
CA THR A 189 -9.30 12.70 -11.34
C THR A 189 -8.01 12.25 -10.67
N ILE A 190 -6.93 13.02 -10.80
CA ILE A 190 -5.65 12.70 -10.14
C ILE A 190 -5.77 12.87 -8.63
N SER A 191 -6.35 13.96 -8.13
CA SER A 191 -6.53 14.19 -6.67
C SER A 191 -7.36 13.08 -6.04
N LEU A 192 -8.42 12.61 -6.70
CA LEU A 192 -9.22 11.48 -6.21
C LEU A 192 -8.41 10.17 -6.20
N THR A 193 -7.51 10.00 -7.14
CA THR A 193 -6.62 8.83 -7.15
C THR A 193 -5.69 8.81 -5.95
N PHE A 194 -5.10 9.96 -5.60
CA PHE A 194 -4.30 10.10 -4.37
C PHE A 194 -5.16 9.90 -3.11
N ALA A 195 -6.37 10.41 -3.09
CA ALA A 195 -7.33 10.22 -2.00
C ALA A 195 -7.60 8.73 -1.73
N ILE A 196 -7.95 7.98 -2.79
CA ILE A 196 -8.20 6.53 -2.68
C ILE A 196 -6.92 5.79 -2.27
N GLY A 197 -5.78 6.07 -2.89
CA GLY A 197 -4.50 5.46 -2.52
C GLY A 197 -4.17 5.68 -1.05
N SER A 198 -4.34 6.89 -0.54
CA SER A 198 -4.07 7.25 0.86
C SER A 198 -5.06 6.62 1.84
N ALA A 199 -6.32 6.45 1.46
CA ALA A 199 -7.29 5.69 2.25
C ALA A 199 -6.87 4.22 2.39
N LEU A 200 -6.38 3.61 1.31
CA LEU A 200 -5.86 2.24 1.32
C LEU A 200 -4.60 2.12 2.17
N ALA A 201 -3.71 3.12 2.11
CA ALA A 201 -2.52 3.18 2.94
C ALA A 201 -2.88 3.20 4.44
N ALA A 202 -3.94 3.94 4.83
CA ALA A 202 -4.42 3.95 6.20
C ALA A 202 -4.89 2.57 6.67
N ILE A 203 -5.71 1.88 5.86
CA ILE A 203 -6.17 0.51 6.16
C ILE A 203 -4.96 -0.43 6.32
N ALA A 204 -4.03 -0.38 5.37
CA ALA A 204 -2.85 -1.23 5.40
C ALA A 204 -1.97 -0.96 6.63
N GLY A 205 -1.82 0.32 7.05
CA GLY A 205 -1.08 0.71 8.24
C GLY A 205 -1.69 0.16 9.52
N VAL A 206 -3.01 0.22 9.66
CA VAL A 206 -3.72 -0.34 10.80
C VAL A 206 -3.59 -1.87 10.83
N LEU A 207 -3.76 -2.56 9.71
CA LEU A 207 -3.63 -4.01 9.62
C LEU A 207 -2.19 -4.47 9.86
N LEU A 208 -1.20 -3.74 9.33
CA LEU A 208 0.22 -4.01 9.56
C LEU A 208 0.58 -3.93 11.04
N CYS A 209 0.21 -2.81 11.70
CA CYS A 209 0.51 -2.60 13.11
C CYS A 209 -0.32 -3.49 14.03
N SER A 210 -1.48 -3.97 13.59
CA SER A 210 -2.27 -4.97 14.31
C SER A 210 -1.56 -6.33 14.31
N ALA A 211 -0.95 -6.73 13.19
CA ALA A 211 -0.19 -7.97 13.06
C ALA A 211 1.21 -7.87 13.70
N TYR A 212 1.84 -6.69 13.61
CA TYR A 212 3.16 -6.41 14.17
C TYR A 212 3.06 -5.19 15.09
N PRO A 213 2.83 -5.42 16.40
CA PRO A 213 2.38 -4.38 17.34
C PRO A 213 3.47 -3.38 17.77
N VAL A 214 4.30 -2.94 16.81
CA VAL A 214 5.35 -1.93 17.03
C VAL A 214 5.12 -0.78 16.06
N LEU A 215 4.88 0.42 16.60
CA LEU A 215 4.67 1.63 15.83
C LEU A 215 5.77 2.65 16.15
N VAL A 216 6.52 3.02 15.12
CA VAL A 216 7.59 4.03 15.15
C VAL A 216 7.44 4.99 13.95
N PRO A 217 8.06 6.19 13.96
CA PRO A 217 7.96 7.15 12.86
C PRO A 217 8.42 6.62 11.49
N THR A 218 9.17 5.52 11.45
CA THR A 218 9.65 4.88 10.22
C THR A 218 8.90 3.59 9.85
N THR A 219 7.81 3.25 10.57
CA THR A 219 7.08 1.97 10.39
C THR A 219 6.61 1.73 8.96
N GLY A 220 6.27 2.78 8.22
CA GLY A 220 5.79 2.66 6.84
C GLY A 220 6.88 2.58 5.77
N SER A 221 8.14 2.90 6.08
CA SER A 221 9.21 3.05 5.08
C SER A 221 9.53 1.74 4.36
N MET A 222 9.94 0.70 5.09
CA MET A 222 10.27 -0.60 4.48
C MET A 222 9.06 -1.31 3.87
N PRO A 223 7.90 -1.41 4.54
CA PRO A 223 6.70 -1.95 3.91
C PRO A 223 6.28 -1.18 2.66
N GLY A 224 6.44 0.16 2.63
CA GLY A 224 6.19 0.98 1.47
C GLY A 224 7.08 0.62 0.28
N ILE A 225 8.39 0.50 0.48
CA ILE A 225 9.33 0.10 -0.59
C ILE A 225 9.04 -1.32 -1.08
N LYS A 226 8.79 -2.28 -0.18
CA LYS A 226 8.44 -3.66 -0.55
C LYS A 226 7.13 -3.74 -1.31
N ALA A 227 6.13 -2.97 -0.92
CA ALA A 227 4.86 -2.93 -1.64
C ALA A 227 4.96 -2.23 -3.00
N PHE A 228 5.81 -1.21 -3.14
CA PHE A 228 6.17 -0.67 -4.45
C PHE A 228 6.82 -1.75 -5.32
N THR A 229 7.77 -2.50 -4.76
CA THR A 229 8.37 -3.67 -5.41
C THR A 229 7.31 -4.68 -5.84
N ALA A 230 6.32 -4.95 -4.98
CA ALA A 230 5.19 -5.82 -5.29
C ALA A 230 4.33 -5.30 -6.45
N ALA A 231 4.06 -4.00 -6.49
CA ALA A 231 3.32 -3.39 -7.60
C ALA A 231 4.07 -3.51 -8.92
N VAL A 232 5.40 -3.29 -8.91
CA VAL A 232 6.27 -3.46 -10.09
C VAL A 232 6.31 -4.91 -10.53
N PHE A 233 6.54 -5.83 -9.60
CA PHE A 233 6.58 -7.28 -9.81
C PHE A 233 5.27 -7.79 -10.43
N GLY A 234 4.13 -7.34 -9.90
CA GLY A 234 2.81 -7.71 -10.38
C GLY A 234 2.46 -7.10 -11.73
N GLY A 235 3.05 -5.97 -12.07
CA GLY A 235 2.78 -5.14 -13.26
C GLY A 235 2.01 -3.87 -12.89
N ILE A 236 2.73 -2.75 -12.83
CA ILE A 236 2.17 -1.45 -12.44
C ILE A 236 1.00 -1.06 -13.37
N GLY A 237 -0.10 -0.60 -12.77
CA GLY A 237 -1.32 -0.24 -13.48
C GLY A 237 -2.34 -1.39 -13.58
N SER A 238 -1.95 -2.63 -13.20
CA SER A 238 -2.86 -3.78 -13.13
C SER A 238 -3.27 -4.05 -11.67
N ILE A 239 -4.54 -3.80 -11.31
CA ILE A 239 -5.08 -4.07 -9.97
C ILE A 239 -4.88 -5.55 -9.56
N PRO A 240 -5.27 -6.55 -10.39
CA PRO A 240 -5.00 -7.95 -10.08
C PRO A 240 -3.51 -8.28 -10.02
N GLY A 241 -2.70 -7.61 -10.86
CA GLY A 241 -1.24 -7.76 -10.86
C GLY A 241 -0.62 -7.34 -9.53
N ALA A 242 -0.96 -6.14 -9.04
CA ALA A 242 -0.46 -5.63 -7.77
C ALA A 242 -0.84 -6.55 -6.59
N MET A 243 -2.05 -7.10 -6.58
CA MET A 243 -2.47 -8.06 -5.56
C MET A 243 -1.64 -9.34 -5.61
N LEU A 244 -1.49 -9.96 -6.78
CA LEU A 244 -0.68 -11.16 -6.93
C LEU A 244 0.78 -10.92 -6.57
N GLY A 245 1.33 -9.78 -7.01
CA GLY A 245 2.69 -9.37 -6.67
C GLY A 245 2.90 -9.23 -5.16
N GLY A 246 1.95 -8.60 -4.47
CA GLY A 246 1.97 -8.47 -3.01
C GLY A 246 1.96 -9.80 -2.29
N ILE A 247 1.02 -10.69 -2.65
CA ILE A 247 0.90 -12.02 -2.05
C ILE A 247 2.17 -12.84 -2.28
N LEU A 248 2.68 -12.87 -3.51
CA LEU A 248 3.89 -13.63 -3.85
C LEU A 248 5.11 -13.11 -3.07
N LEU A 249 5.30 -11.78 -2.99
CA LEU A 249 6.41 -11.22 -2.21
C LEU A 249 6.31 -11.52 -0.72
N GLY A 250 5.12 -11.48 -0.14
CA GLY A 250 4.92 -11.85 1.26
C GLY A 250 5.25 -13.31 1.52
N ILE A 251 4.87 -14.22 0.61
CA ILE A 251 5.24 -15.63 0.70
C ILE A 251 6.76 -15.78 0.60
N ILE A 252 7.40 -15.18 -0.40
CA ILE A 252 8.85 -15.21 -0.58
C ILE A 252 9.57 -14.71 0.66
N GLU A 253 9.11 -13.60 1.24
CA GLU A 253 9.71 -13.01 2.45
C GLU A 253 9.62 -13.95 3.66
N ILE A 254 8.44 -14.52 3.95
CA ILE A 254 8.25 -15.42 5.10
C ILE A 254 9.06 -16.72 4.92
N PHE A 255 9.07 -17.28 3.71
CA PHE A 255 9.87 -18.47 3.43
C PHE A 255 11.37 -18.18 3.53
N SER A 256 11.83 -17.04 3.02
CA SER A 256 13.22 -16.60 3.17
C SER A 256 13.63 -16.44 4.63
N LYS A 257 12.77 -15.83 5.46
CA LYS A 257 13.00 -15.69 6.91
C LYS A 257 13.06 -17.02 7.63
N SER A 258 12.20 -17.96 7.24
CA SER A 258 12.05 -19.24 7.94
C SER A 258 13.11 -20.29 7.55
N TYR A 259 13.50 -20.34 6.27
CA TYR A 259 14.35 -21.40 5.72
C TYR A 259 15.77 -20.98 5.40
N ILE A 260 16.03 -19.66 5.21
CA ILE A 260 17.34 -19.17 4.82
C ILE A 260 17.92 -18.29 5.91
N SER A 261 17.46 -17.06 6.05
CA SER A 261 17.92 -16.11 7.07
C SER A 261 16.99 -14.91 7.18
N THR A 262 16.70 -14.49 8.39
CA THR A 262 15.94 -13.27 8.65
C THR A 262 16.67 -12.03 8.13
N SER A 263 17.99 -11.98 8.27
CA SER A 263 18.82 -10.83 7.83
C SER A 263 18.93 -10.74 6.30
N LEU A 264 18.83 -11.86 5.58
CA LEU A 264 18.92 -11.89 4.11
C LEU A 264 17.56 -11.80 3.43
N SER A 265 16.45 -11.85 4.17
CA SER A 265 15.11 -11.89 3.58
C SER A 265 14.82 -10.69 2.68
N ASP A 266 15.24 -9.50 3.08
CA ASP A 266 15.04 -8.29 2.29
C ASP A 266 15.87 -8.31 1.01
N ALA A 267 17.12 -8.76 1.08
CA ALA A 267 17.98 -8.93 -0.09
C ALA A 267 17.38 -9.93 -1.08
N ILE A 268 16.80 -11.03 -0.60
CA ILE A 268 16.14 -12.04 -1.45
C ILE A 268 14.91 -11.45 -2.13
N VAL A 269 14.06 -10.70 -1.40
CA VAL A 269 12.89 -10.03 -1.96
C VAL A 269 13.27 -9.08 -3.11
N PHE A 270 14.30 -8.25 -2.90
CA PHE A 270 14.76 -7.33 -3.94
C PHE A 270 15.49 -8.05 -5.09
N ALA A 271 16.24 -9.11 -4.82
CA ALA A 271 16.86 -9.94 -5.86
C ALA A 271 15.82 -10.58 -6.76
N VAL A 272 14.73 -11.12 -6.19
CA VAL A 272 13.60 -11.67 -6.97
C VAL A 272 12.98 -10.60 -7.87
N LEU A 273 12.80 -9.36 -7.37
CA LEU A 273 12.33 -8.26 -8.22
C LEU A 273 13.26 -8.04 -9.42
N ILE A 274 14.58 -7.94 -9.18
CA ILE A 274 15.56 -7.71 -10.24
C ILE A 274 15.47 -8.82 -11.30
N ILE A 275 15.44 -10.08 -10.87
CA ILE A 275 15.33 -11.24 -11.76
C ILE A 275 14.05 -11.15 -12.61
N VAL A 276 12.91 -10.84 -11.97
CA VAL A 276 11.64 -10.76 -12.69
C VAL A 276 11.66 -9.61 -13.70
N LEU A 277 12.21 -8.45 -13.36
CA LEU A 277 12.30 -7.32 -14.29
C LEU A 277 13.25 -7.59 -15.46
N LEU A 278 14.32 -8.37 -15.25
CA LEU A 278 15.21 -8.81 -16.34
C LEU A 278 14.50 -9.75 -17.31
N VAL A 279 13.62 -10.65 -16.82
CA VAL A 279 12.90 -11.62 -17.64
C VAL A 279 11.60 -11.04 -18.21
N ARG A 280 10.88 -10.23 -17.41
CA ARG A 280 9.60 -9.61 -17.77
C ARG A 280 9.56 -8.15 -17.29
N PRO A 281 10.07 -7.19 -18.06
CA PRO A 281 10.16 -5.78 -17.64
C PRO A 281 8.80 -5.12 -17.38
N THR A 282 7.71 -5.69 -17.91
CA THR A 282 6.34 -5.21 -17.63
C THR A 282 5.72 -5.81 -16.37
N GLY A 283 6.42 -6.69 -15.66
CA GLY A 283 5.87 -7.49 -14.56
C GLY A 283 5.03 -8.68 -15.04
N ILE A 284 4.43 -9.42 -14.08
CA ILE A 284 3.71 -10.68 -14.36
C ILE A 284 2.45 -10.44 -15.21
N LEU A 285 1.63 -9.44 -14.84
CA LEU A 285 0.35 -9.10 -15.48
C LEU A 285 0.33 -7.68 -16.07
N GLY A 286 1.49 -7.09 -16.31
CA GLY A 286 1.61 -5.78 -16.94
C GLY A 286 1.25 -5.82 -18.43
N LYS A 287 0.65 -4.75 -18.93
CA LYS A 287 0.39 -4.58 -20.37
C LYS A 287 1.65 -4.12 -21.08
N LYS A 288 1.96 -4.69 -22.25
CA LYS A 288 2.99 -4.16 -23.13
C LYS A 288 2.57 -2.75 -23.57
N ILE A 289 3.41 -1.76 -23.29
CA ILE A 289 3.23 -0.42 -23.82
C ILE A 289 3.68 -0.51 -25.29
N THR A 290 2.73 -0.51 -26.21
CA THR A 290 3.02 -0.27 -27.64
C THR A 290 3.15 1.24 -27.78
N GLU A 291 4.36 1.73 -28.04
CA GLU A 291 4.54 3.10 -28.48
C GLU A 291 3.74 3.27 -29.78
N LYS A 292 2.75 4.15 -29.74
CA LYS A 292 2.11 4.61 -30.97
C LYS A 292 3.10 5.56 -31.64
N VAL A 293 3.73 5.07 -32.70
CA VAL A 293 4.53 5.89 -33.63
C VAL A 293 3.60 6.88 -34.32
#